data_c7ac63f1b9a20bccd43af707072d6ef1
#
_entry.id   c7ac63f1b9a20bccd43af707072d6ef1
#
_cell.length_a   1.000
_cell.length_b   1.000
_cell.length_c   1.000
_cell.angle_alpha   90.00
_cell.angle_beta   90.00
_cell.angle_gamma   90.00
#
_symmetry.space_group_name_H-M   'P 1'
#
loop_
_entity.id
_entity.type
_entity.pdbx_description
1 polymer ?
#
loop_
_entity_poly.entity_id
_entity_poly.type
_entity_poly.pdbx_seq_one_letter_code
_entity_poly.pdbx_strand_id
1 'polypeptide(L)'
;GAIGWLVLLPLCQAIIGSPEGLIGVAAAKATWSGQIRYIGIGAMLVGGVWTLFQVRGPIWQSLRQLMALYGARNQSDGQSELLRTERDAGVVWLIGLTVAALVPMVLLYQGLLNHNLWGGIGLTLLMVVTAFLFSAVAGYMAGLVGSSSNPVSGVTIATIMLASLLLLGILGKGNPAGPAAALLVGAVVCCAAAMGGDNLQDLKTGHVVGATPWKQQVMQVIGVATGAVVIVPVLSLLQAKYGIGEVTAAHPHPLSAPQATLMANLANGVFGGSLPWHLVGVGMVLGVVVIGLDMRQAR
;
A
#
# COMPACT_ATOMS: atom_id res chain seq x y z
N GLY A 1 -1.17 -18.94 2.90
CA GLY A 1 -0.41 -19.95 2.13
C GLY A 1 -1.05 -21.33 2.27
N ALA A 2 -0.98 -21.98 3.44
CA ALA A 2 -1.44 -23.36 3.62
C ALA A 2 -2.91 -23.58 3.22
N ILE A 3 -3.83 -22.75 3.70
CA ILE A 3 -5.25 -22.85 3.34
C ILE A 3 -5.45 -22.72 1.82
N GLY A 4 -4.75 -21.77 1.17
CA GLY A 4 -4.84 -21.56 -0.26
C GLY A 4 -4.39 -22.78 -1.08
N TRP A 5 -3.26 -23.37 -0.72
CA TRP A 5 -2.69 -24.48 -1.48
C TRP A 5 -3.27 -25.85 -1.11
N LEU A 6 -3.56 -26.09 0.16
CA LEU A 6 -3.99 -27.41 0.64
C LEU A 6 -5.51 -27.59 0.67
N VAL A 7 -6.28 -26.50 0.75
CA VAL A 7 -7.74 -26.55 0.85
C VAL A 7 -8.40 -25.93 -0.37
N LEU A 8 -8.12 -24.63 -0.63
CA LEU A 8 -8.83 -23.90 -1.69
C LEU A 8 -8.45 -24.37 -3.10
N LEU A 9 -7.20 -24.74 -3.35
CA LEU A 9 -6.77 -25.20 -4.67
C LEU A 9 -7.45 -26.52 -5.06
N PRO A 10 -7.41 -27.59 -4.24
CA PRO A 10 -8.13 -28.82 -4.56
C PRO A 10 -9.64 -28.60 -4.67
N LEU A 11 -10.22 -27.76 -3.79
CA LEU A 11 -11.64 -27.46 -3.82
C LEU A 11 -12.05 -26.72 -5.10
N CYS A 12 -11.29 -25.71 -5.51
CA CYS A 12 -11.54 -24.98 -6.77
C CYS A 12 -11.41 -25.92 -7.98
N GLN A 13 -10.40 -26.79 -8.02
CA GLN A 13 -10.25 -27.75 -9.10
C GLN A 13 -11.37 -28.79 -9.14
N ALA A 14 -11.90 -29.19 -7.98
CA ALA A 14 -13.02 -30.12 -7.90
C ALA A 14 -14.35 -29.49 -8.33
N ILE A 15 -14.58 -28.21 -8.03
CA ILE A 15 -15.88 -27.51 -8.30
C ILE A 15 -15.88 -26.88 -9.70
N ILE A 16 -14.81 -26.19 -10.07
CA ILE A 16 -14.75 -25.38 -11.30
C ILE A 16 -14.05 -26.14 -12.43
N GLY A 17 -13.27 -27.17 -12.08
CA GLY A 17 -12.45 -27.93 -13.02
C GLY A 17 -11.05 -27.33 -13.23
N SER A 18 -10.17 -28.14 -13.79
CA SER A 18 -8.85 -27.65 -14.23
C SER A 18 -8.97 -26.86 -15.53
N PRO A 19 -8.17 -25.81 -15.74
CA PRO A 19 -8.14 -25.10 -17.01
C PRO A 19 -7.84 -26.08 -18.17
N GLU A 20 -8.57 -25.93 -19.28
CA GLU A 20 -8.51 -26.86 -20.43
C GLU A 20 -7.07 -27.01 -20.94
N GLY A 21 -6.63 -28.25 -21.14
CA GLY A 21 -5.31 -28.58 -21.70
C GLY A 21 -4.14 -28.50 -20.73
N LEU A 22 -4.34 -28.12 -19.46
CA LEU A 22 -3.26 -28.04 -18.47
C LEU A 22 -3.34 -29.19 -17.46
N ILE A 23 -2.21 -29.83 -17.14
CA ILE A 23 -2.10 -30.95 -16.21
C ILE A 23 -1.01 -30.67 -15.15
N GLY A 24 -1.19 -31.18 -13.94
CA GLY A 24 -0.19 -31.12 -12.88
C GLY A 24 0.10 -29.68 -12.39
N VAL A 25 1.37 -29.34 -12.26
CA VAL A 25 1.82 -28.05 -11.71
C VAL A 25 1.36 -26.84 -12.54
N ALA A 26 1.24 -27.00 -13.88
CA ALA A 26 0.77 -25.93 -14.74
C ALA A 26 -0.71 -25.61 -14.47
N ALA A 27 -1.55 -26.64 -14.35
CA ALA A 27 -2.96 -26.47 -13.97
C ALA A 27 -3.10 -25.83 -12.58
N ALA A 28 -2.32 -26.28 -11.60
CA ALA A 28 -2.31 -25.71 -10.25
C ALA A 28 -1.93 -24.23 -10.24
N LYS A 29 -0.91 -23.83 -10.98
CA LYS A 29 -0.49 -22.44 -11.13
C LYS A 29 -1.55 -21.57 -11.83
N ALA A 30 -2.21 -22.08 -12.86
CA ALA A 30 -3.26 -21.39 -13.57
C ALA A 30 -4.50 -21.18 -12.68
N THR A 31 -4.94 -22.23 -11.95
CA THR A 31 -6.03 -22.12 -10.95
C THR A 31 -5.68 -21.16 -9.83
N TRP A 32 -4.44 -21.19 -9.34
CA TRP A 32 -3.96 -20.26 -8.34
C TRP A 32 -4.04 -18.80 -8.81
N SER A 33 -3.51 -18.51 -10.00
CA SER A 33 -3.47 -17.14 -10.52
C SER A 33 -4.84 -16.63 -10.97
N GLY A 34 -5.69 -17.50 -11.50
CA GLY A 34 -6.99 -17.13 -12.05
C GLY A 34 -8.14 -17.11 -11.03
N GLN A 35 -8.00 -17.84 -9.91
CA GLN A 35 -9.11 -18.01 -8.96
C GLN A 35 -8.69 -17.70 -7.51
N ILE A 36 -7.72 -18.44 -6.96
CA ILE A 36 -7.41 -18.35 -5.52
C ILE A 36 -6.86 -16.99 -5.12
N ARG A 37 -6.09 -16.36 -5.99
CA ARG A 37 -5.60 -14.99 -5.75
C ARG A 37 -6.72 -14.00 -5.53
N TYR A 38 -7.85 -14.11 -6.27
CA TYR A 38 -8.99 -13.21 -6.12
C TYR A 38 -9.76 -13.45 -4.82
N ILE A 39 -9.82 -14.69 -4.36
CA ILE A 39 -10.31 -15.01 -2.99
C ILE A 39 -9.40 -14.33 -1.94
N GLY A 40 -8.06 -14.44 -2.13
CA GLY A 40 -7.09 -13.76 -1.28
C GLY A 40 -7.28 -12.23 -1.26
N ILE A 41 -7.53 -11.62 -2.42
CA ILE A 41 -7.82 -10.17 -2.54
C ILE A 41 -9.03 -9.80 -1.69
N GLY A 42 -10.14 -10.53 -1.79
CA GLY A 42 -11.32 -10.26 -0.99
C GLY A 42 -11.05 -10.32 0.52
N ALA A 43 -10.33 -11.35 0.97
CA ALA A 43 -9.95 -11.48 2.38
C ALA A 43 -9.03 -10.33 2.84
N MET A 44 -8.06 -9.91 2.01
CA MET A 44 -7.15 -8.80 2.32
C MET A 44 -7.88 -7.44 2.34
N LEU A 45 -8.88 -7.23 1.49
CA LEU A 45 -9.72 -6.03 1.51
C LEU A 45 -10.43 -5.87 2.87
N VAL A 46 -11.09 -6.93 3.31
CA VAL A 46 -11.79 -6.94 4.61
C VAL A 46 -10.79 -6.76 5.74
N GLY A 47 -9.65 -7.46 5.70
CA GLY A 47 -8.57 -7.32 6.68
C GLY A 47 -8.03 -5.90 6.76
N GLY A 48 -7.77 -5.25 5.61
CA GLY A 48 -7.29 -3.86 5.54
C GLY A 48 -8.29 -2.87 6.13
N VAL A 49 -9.57 -2.98 5.78
CA VAL A 49 -10.64 -2.13 6.33
C VAL A 49 -10.81 -2.38 7.84
N TRP A 50 -10.77 -3.64 8.26
CA TRP A 50 -10.87 -4.00 9.67
C TRP A 50 -9.71 -3.41 10.49
N THR A 51 -8.48 -3.48 9.98
CA THR A 51 -7.31 -2.91 10.66
C THR A 51 -7.45 -1.40 10.84
N LEU A 52 -7.93 -0.67 9.81
CA LEU A 52 -8.27 0.76 9.96
C LEU A 52 -9.27 1.01 11.09
N PHE A 53 -10.26 0.14 11.21
CA PHE A 53 -11.29 0.25 12.26
C PHE A 53 -10.72 0.00 13.65
N GLN A 54 -9.81 -0.97 13.80
CA GLN A 54 -9.13 -1.25 15.07
C GLN A 54 -8.24 -0.09 15.53
N VAL A 55 -7.51 0.53 14.60
CA VAL A 55 -6.50 1.57 14.91
C VAL A 55 -7.11 2.98 15.03
N ARG A 56 -8.42 3.16 14.77
CA ARG A 56 -9.07 4.47 14.85
C ARG A 56 -8.89 5.20 16.20
N GLY A 57 -8.92 4.45 17.31
CA GLY A 57 -8.73 5.00 18.64
C GLY A 57 -7.32 5.56 18.87
N PRO A 58 -6.28 4.73 18.70
CA PRO A 58 -4.88 5.18 18.70
C PRO A 58 -4.60 6.36 17.77
N ILE A 59 -5.11 6.34 16.53
CA ILE A 59 -4.93 7.45 15.57
C ILE A 59 -5.56 8.75 16.15
N TRP A 60 -6.77 8.67 16.66
CA TRP A 60 -7.46 9.84 17.24
C TRP A 60 -6.73 10.40 18.47
N GLN A 61 -6.23 9.53 19.35
CA GLN A 61 -5.44 9.93 20.49
C GLN A 61 -4.13 10.61 20.08
N SER A 62 -3.41 10.06 19.09
CA SER A 62 -2.18 10.65 18.56
C SER A 62 -2.43 12.01 17.92
N LEU A 63 -3.51 12.18 17.16
CA LEU A 63 -3.89 13.47 16.60
C LEU A 63 -4.21 14.51 17.69
N ARG A 64 -4.94 14.12 18.74
CA ARG A 64 -5.21 15.00 19.89
C ARG A 64 -3.93 15.41 20.62
N GLN A 65 -3.00 14.47 20.84
CA GLN A 65 -1.72 14.76 21.46
C GLN A 65 -0.88 15.73 20.61
N LEU A 66 -0.81 15.53 19.28
CA LEU A 66 -0.15 16.45 18.38
C LEU A 66 -0.76 17.86 18.47
N MET A 67 -2.08 17.99 18.40
CA MET A 67 -2.76 19.28 18.52
C MET A 67 -2.51 19.96 19.90
N ALA A 68 -2.48 19.18 20.97
CA ALA A 68 -2.17 19.68 22.31
C ALA A 68 -0.72 20.18 22.42
N LEU A 69 0.23 19.44 21.87
CA LEU A 69 1.64 19.86 21.84
C LEU A 69 1.85 21.13 21.01
N TYR A 70 1.14 21.29 19.91
CA TYR A 70 1.16 22.51 19.10
C TYR A 70 0.56 23.71 19.87
N GLY A 71 -0.54 23.50 20.58
CA GLY A 71 -1.15 24.53 21.41
C GLY A 71 -0.26 24.97 22.58
N ALA A 72 0.38 24.02 23.24
CA ALA A 72 1.30 24.27 24.35
C ALA A 72 2.60 24.98 23.91
N ARG A 73 3.14 24.61 22.72
CA ARG A 73 4.35 25.22 22.17
C ARG A 73 4.18 26.70 21.82
N ASN A 74 2.96 27.13 21.48
CA ASN A 74 2.64 28.54 21.24
C ASN A 74 2.47 29.35 22.53
N GLN A 75 2.36 28.70 23.68
CA GLN A 75 2.16 29.38 24.97
C GLN A 75 3.38 29.39 25.89
N SER A 76 4.39 28.56 25.62
CA SER A 76 5.59 28.50 26.44
C SER A 76 6.76 29.21 25.77
N ASP A 77 6.98 30.46 26.16
CA ASP A 77 8.18 31.28 25.87
C ASP A 77 9.41 30.79 26.69
N GLY A 78 9.33 29.62 27.28
CA GLY A 78 10.39 28.96 28.03
C GLY A 78 10.93 27.75 27.26
N GLN A 79 12.13 27.86 26.70
CA GLN A 79 12.95 26.74 26.23
C GLN A 79 13.21 25.78 27.41
N SER A 80 12.31 24.86 27.67
CA SER A 80 12.71 23.63 28.37
C SER A 80 13.73 22.96 27.47
N GLU A 81 14.96 22.80 27.94
CA GLU A 81 16.04 22.11 27.22
C GLU A 81 15.59 20.66 26.95
N LEU A 82 14.98 20.44 25.77
CA LEU A 82 14.66 19.09 25.31
C LEU A 82 15.95 18.26 25.29
N LEU A 83 15.88 17.09 25.87
CA LEU A 83 16.98 16.13 25.79
C LEU A 83 17.35 15.90 24.33
N ARG A 84 18.61 15.62 24.05
CA ARG A 84 19.11 15.36 22.71
C ARG A 84 18.31 14.24 22.00
N THR A 85 17.85 13.25 22.76
CA THR A 85 17.07 12.08 22.30
C THR A 85 15.61 12.39 22.03
N GLU A 86 15.16 13.62 22.29
CA GLU A 86 13.77 14.07 22.10
C GLU A 86 13.66 15.18 21.04
N ARG A 87 14.77 15.52 20.39
CA ARG A 87 14.80 16.56 19.35
C ARG A 87 14.46 15.97 17.99
N ASP A 88 13.21 16.18 17.57
CA ASP A 88 12.72 15.83 16.24
C ASP A 88 13.04 16.89 15.19
N ALA A 89 12.91 16.52 13.91
CA ALA A 89 12.99 17.47 12.80
C ALA A 89 11.92 18.57 12.94
N GLY A 90 12.32 19.80 12.61
CA GLY A 90 11.41 20.96 12.72
C GLY A 90 10.20 20.79 11.83
N VAL A 91 9.02 21.16 12.34
CA VAL A 91 7.74 21.04 11.64
C VAL A 91 7.74 21.80 10.29
N VAL A 92 8.41 22.94 10.24
CA VAL A 92 8.55 23.72 9.00
C VAL A 92 9.24 22.88 7.90
N TRP A 93 10.25 22.10 8.26
CA TRP A 93 10.91 21.17 7.34
C TRP A 93 9.98 20.06 6.87
N LEU A 94 9.20 19.48 7.77
CA LEU A 94 8.23 18.41 7.44
C LEU A 94 7.15 18.93 6.49
N ILE A 95 6.56 20.08 6.80
CA ILE A 95 5.57 20.73 5.93
C ILE A 95 6.19 21.09 4.59
N GLY A 96 7.39 21.69 4.58
CA GLY A 96 8.08 22.07 3.35
C GLY A 96 8.36 20.90 2.44
N LEU A 97 8.87 19.78 2.97
CA LEU A 97 9.11 18.54 2.20
C LEU A 97 7.80 17.92 1.71
N THR A 98 6.75 17.94 2.54
CA THR A 98 5.44 17.43 2.14
C THR A 98 4.87 18.24 0.98
N VAL A 99 4.87 19.57 1.07
CA VAL A 99 4.38 20.45 -0.01
C VAL A 99 5.24 20.26 -1.26
N ALA A 100 6.56 20.20 -1.13
CA ALA A 100 7.47 19.95 -2.25
C ALA A 100 7.20 18.60 -2.95
N ALA A 101 6.78 17.59 -2.21
CA ALA A 101 6.39 16.30 -2.79
C ALA A 101 5.00 16.32 -3.43
N LEU A 102 4.06 17.11 -2.91
CA LEU A 102 2.69 17.17 -3.43
C LEU A 102 2.60 17.86 -4.79
N VAL A 103 3.42 18.89 -5.04
CA VAL A 103 3.41 19.62 -6.32
C VAL A 103 3.66 18.70 -7.53
N PRO A 104 4.74 17.89 -7.57
CA PRO A 104 4.95 16.97 -8.69
C PRO A 104 3.86 15.89 -8.76
N MET A 105 3.23 15.49 -7.65
CA MET A 105 2.13 14.54 -7.68
C MET A 105 0.88 15.13 -8.35
N VAL A 106 0.52 16.37 -8.02
CA VAL A 106 -0.58 17.07 -8.71
C VAL A 106 -0.33 17.15 -10.22
N LEU A 107 0.89 17.55 -10.62
CA LEU A 107 1.27 17.65 -12.03
C LEU A 107 1.23 16.30 -12.75
N LEU A 108 1.69 15.25 -12.09
CA LEU A 108 1.68 13.89 -12.64
C LEU A 108 0.24 13.39 -12.85
N TYR A 109 -0.62 13.52 -11.85
CA TYR A 109 -2.01 13.11 -11.96
C TYR A 109 -2.82 13.98 -12.94
N GLN A 110 -2.53 15.28 -12.99
CA GLN A 110 -3.09 16.18 -14.00
C GLN A 110 -2.72 15.71 -15.42
N GLY A 111 -1.46 15.37 -15.66
CA GLY A 111 -0.99 14.85 -16.95
C GLY A 111 -1.71 13.56 -17.36
N LEU A 112 -1.95 12.65 -16.42
CA LEU A 112 -2.70 11.41 -16.66
C LEU A 112 -4.19 11.63 -16.94
N LEU A 113 -4.79 12.67 -16.37
CA LEU A 113 -6.22 12.99 -16.49
C LEU A 113 -6.49 14.05 -17.57
N ASN A 114 -5.79 14.00 -18.72
CA ASN A 114 -5.97 14.91 -19.84
C ASN A 114 -5.87 16.40 -19.44
N HIS A 115 -4.90 16.73 -18.61
CA HIS A 115 -4.66 18.08 -18.07
C HIS A 115 -5.80 18.65 -17.21
N ASN A 116 -6.63 17.77 -16.63
CA ASN A 116 -7.67 18.19 -15.69
C ASN A 116 -7.05 18.51 -14.32
N LEU A 117 -6.89 19.79 -14.00
CA LEU A 117 -6.31 20.25 -12.73
C LEU A 117 -7.13 19.78 -11.52
N TRP A 118 -8.44 19.86 -11.58
CA TRP A 118 -9.33 19.44 -10.47
C TRP A 118 -9.25 17.94 -10.22
N GLY A 119 -9.16 17.15 -11.30
CA GLY A 119 -8.91 15.71 -11.21
C GLY A 119 -7.56 15.40 -10.56
N GLY A 120 -6.50 16.12 -10.95
CA GLY A 120 -5.17 15.98 -10.37
C GLY A 120 -5.14 16.33 -8.87
N ILE A 121 -5.77 17.42 -8.47
CA ILE A 121 -5.91 17.82 -7.05
C ILE A 121 -6.72 16.78 -6.29
N GLY A 122 -7.85 16.33 -6.82
CA GLY A 122 -8.70 15.33 -6.18
C GLY A 122 -7.98 14.00 -5.93
N LEU A 123 -7.22 13.50 -6.92
CA LEU A 123 -6.41 12.28 -6.75
C LEU A 123 -5.27 12.48 -5.76
N THR A 124 -4.60 13.63 -5.78
CA THR A 124 -3.56 13.94 -4.81
C THR A 124 -4.14 13.98 -3.39
N LEU A 125 -5.31 14.58 -3.20
CA LEU A 125 -5.99 14.60 -1.91
C LEU A 125 -6.36 13.18 -1.44
N LEU A 126 -6.92 12.37 -2.33
CA LEU A 126 -7.23 10.96 -2.05
C LEU A 126 -5.96 10.21 -1.62
N MET A 127 -4.86 10.39 -2.37
CA MET A 127 -3.56 9.80 -2.07
C MET A 127 -3.06 10.22 -0.69
N VAL A 128 -3.10 11.51 -0.36
CA VAL A 128 -2.64 12.04 0.94
C VAL A 128 -3.45 11.45 2.10
N VAL A 129 -4.78 11.45 1.98
CA VAL A 129 -5.66 10.92 3.02
C VAL A 129 -5.42 9.42 3.22
N THR A 130 -5.36 8.66 2.15
CA THR A 130 -5.12 7.20 2.23
C THR A 130 -3.70 6.89 2.69
N ALA A 131 -2.68 7.63 2.24
CA ALA A 131 -1.30 7.49 2.68
C ALA A 131 -1.17 7.76 4.20
N PHE A 132 -1.79 8.83 4.69
CA PHE A 132 -1.80 9.15 6.13
C PHE A 132 -2.45 8.03 6.95
N LEU A 133 -3.66 7.62 6.58
CA LEU A 133 -4.39 6.58 7.31
C LEU A 133 -3.63 5.26 7.32
N PHE A 134 -3.16 4.80 6.17
CA PHE A 134 -2.49 3.52 6.07
C PHE A 134 -1.05 3.53 6.62
N SER A 135 -0.34 4.67 6.54
CA SER A 135 0.95 4.82 7.22
C SER A 135 0.79 4.77 8.74
N ALA A 136 -0.27 5.37 9.29
CA ALA A 136 -0.58 5.27 10.71
C ALA A 136 -0.89 3.83 11.15
N VAL A 137 -1.66 3.09 10.33
CA VAL A 137 -1.92 1.66 10.56
C VAL A 137 -0.62 0.85 10.52
N ALA A 138 0.20 1.08 9.49
CA ALA A 138 1.48 0.39 9.31
C ALA A 138 2.42 0.64 10.48
N GLY A 139 2.53 1.89 10.93
CA GLY A 139 3.32 2.26 12.10
C GLY A 139 2.83 1.59 13.39
N TYR A 140 1.52 1.57 13.62
CA TYR A 140 0.95 0.87 14.78
C TYR A 140 1.23 -0.64 14.73
N MET A 141 1.02 -1.27 13.57
CA MET A 141 1.28 -2.69 13.39
C MET A 141 2.77 -3.02 13.52
N ALA A 142 3.66 -2.18 13.01
CA ALA A 142 5.10 -2.35 13.19
C ALA A 142 5.52 -2.33 14.66
N GLY A 143 4.84 -1.55 15.49
CA GLY A 143 5.04 -1.54 16.95
C GLY A 143 4.60 -2.82 17.64
N LEU A 144 3.60 -3.54 17.09
CA LEU A 144 3.06 -4.77 17.67
C LEU A 144 3.78 -6.03 17.17
N VAL A 145 4.00 -6.14 15.85
CA VAL A 145 4.46 -7.37 15.20
C VAL A 145 5.80 -7.23 14.47
N GLY A 146 6.38 -6.04 14.46
CA GLY A 146 7.59 -5.70 13.73
C GLY A 146 7.32 -5.28 12.27
N SER A 147 8.27 -4.54 11.66
CA SER A 147 8.12 -4.02 10.30
C SER A 147 8.07 -5.13 9.25
N SER A 148 8.76 -6.24 9.47
CA SER A 148 8.78 -7.40 8.55
C SER A 148 7.43 -8.09 8.40
N SER A 149 6.53 -7.95 9.38
CA SER A 149 5.18 -8.54 9.40
C SER A 149 4.08 -7.51 9.11
N ASN A 150 4.46 -6.31 8.69
CA ASN A 150 3.54 -5.23 8.35
C ASN A 150 2.65 -5.61 7.15
N PRO A 151 1.32 -5.42 7.22
CA PRO A 151 0.37 -5.83 6.17
C PRO A 151 0.36 -4.87 4.96
N VAL A 152 1.52 -4.48 4.44
CA VAL A 152 1.67 -3.53 3.33
C VAL A 152 0.90 -3.97 2.08
N SER A 153 0.92 -5.28 1.75
CA SER A 153 0.20 -5.81 0.58
C SER A 153 -1.32 -5.65 0.71
N GLY A 154 -1.90 -5.88 1.89
CA GLY A 154 -3.32 -5.69 2.14
C GLY A 154 -3.75 -4.23 2.01
N VAL A 155 -2.94 -3.33 2.57
CA VAL A 155 -3.11 -1.88 2.46
C VAL A 155 -3.08 -1.42 1.00
N THR A 156 -2.11 -1.90 0.23
CA THR A 156 -1.95 -1.54 -1.19
C THR A 156 -3.14 -2.02 -2.02
N ILE A 157 -3.60 -3.26 -1.82
CA ILE A 157 -4.78 -3.80 -2.50
C ILE A 157 -6.03 -2.97 -2.17
N ALA A 158 -6.24 -2.65 -0.88
CA ALA A 158 -7.39 -1.84 -0.46
C ALA A 158 -7.34 -0.44 -1.10
N THR A 159 -6.16 0.18 -1.16
CA THR A 159 -5.98 1.49 -1.79
C THR A 159 -6.25 1.46 -3.29
N ILE A 160 -5.68 0.47 -4.01
CA ILE A 160 -5.87 0.33 -5.46
C ILE A 160 -7.35 0.08 -5.78
N MET A 161 -8.03 -0.78 -5.00
CA MET A 161 -9.46 -1.02 -5.18
C MET A 161 -10.28 0.24 -4.94
N LEU A 162 -10.03 0.95 -3.84
CA LEU A 162 -10.72 2.21 -3.53
C LEU A 162 -10.49 3.24 -4.63
N ALA A 163 -9.24 3.47 -5.01
CA ALA A 163 -8.87 4.41 -6.07
C ALA A 163 -9.50 4.01 -7.42
N SER A 164 -9.44 2.72 -7.78
CA SER A 164 -10.03 2.21 -9.02
C SER A 164 -11.55 2.41 -9.07
N LEU A 165 -12.26 2.12 -7.96
CA LEU A 165 -13.71 2.29 -7.89
C LEU A 165 -14.13 3.76 -7.96
N LEU A 166 -13.40 4.64 -7.25
CA LEU A 166 -13.66 6.09 -7.31
C LEU A 166 -13.38 6.65 -8.69
N LEU A 167 -12.25 6.28 -9.30
CA LEU A 167 -11.89 6.71 -10.65
C LEU A 167 -12.83 6.13 -11.71
N LEU A 168 -13.30 4.91 -11.54
CA LEU A 168 -14.30 4.30 -12.43
C LEU A 168 -15.59 5.13 -12.45
N GLY A 169 -16.02 5.65 -11.29
CA GLY A 169 -17.17 6.56 -11.19
C GLY A 169 -16.97 7.91 -11.88
N ILE A 170 -15.72 8.41 -11.92
CA ILE A 170 -15.37 9.71 -12.50
C ILE A 170 -15.03 9.61 -13.99
N LEU A 171 -14.21 8.64 -14.38
CA LEU A 171 -13.67 8.49 -15.74
C LEU A 171 -14.49 7.56 -16.63
N GLY A 172 -15.36 6.73 -16.03
CA GLY A 172 -16.13 5.71 -16.74
C GLY A 172 -15.32 4.45 -17.05
N LYS A 173 -16.03 3.43 -17.56
CA LYS A 173 -15.46 2.15 -17.97
C LYS A 173 -14.59 2.30 -19.23
N GLY A 174 -13.51 1.53 -19.30
CA GLY A 174 -12.65 1.45 -20.49
C GLY A 174 -11.68 2.61 -20.67
N ASN A 175 -11.61 3.57 -19.74
CA ASN A 175 -10.64 4.65 -19.82
C ASN A 175 -9.23 4.12 -19.51
N PRO A 176 -8.25 4.23 -20.45
CA PRO A 176 -6.90 3.68 -20.27
C PRO A 176 -6.07 4.39 -19.19
N ALA A 177 -6.41 5.64 -18.85
CA ALA A 177 -5.72 6.39 -17.80
C ALA A 177 -6.12 5.94 -16.38
N GLY A 178 -7.30 5.35 -16.24
CA GLY A 178 -7.84 4.94 -14.94
C GLY A 178 -6.97 3.93 -14.19
N PRO A 179 -6.61 2.79 -14.79
CA PRO A 179 -5.74 1.81 -14.14
C PRO A 179 -4.37 2.38 -13.75
N ALA A 180 -3.75 3.17 -14.63
CA ALA A 180 -2.46 3.80 -14.36
C ALA A 180 -2.53 4.78 -13.17
N ALA A 181 -3.56 5.63 -13.14
CA ALA A 181 -3.77 6.57 -12.04
C ALA A 181 -4.02 5.83 -10.70
N ALA A 182 -4.85 4.79 -10.69
CA ALA A 182 -5.10 3.98 -9.49
C ALA A 182 -3.84 3.28 -8.99
N LEU A 183 -3.02 2.74 -9.90
CA LEU A 183 -1.75 2.10 -9.56
C LEU A 183 -0.75 3.08 -8.97
N LEU A 184 -0.67 4.30 -9.51
CA LEU A 184 0.22 5.34 -8.97
C LEU A 184 -0.21 5.78 -7.57
N VAL A 185 -1.51 5.97 -7.32
CA VAL A 185 -2.01 6.23 -5.96
C VAL A 185 -1.62 5.09 -5.02
N GLY A 186 -1.87 3.85 -5.44
CA GLY A 186 -1.52 2.66 -4.66
C GLY A 186 -0.02 2.53 -4.39
N ALA A 187 0.83 2.86 -5.36
CA ALA A 187 2.29 2.82 -5.22
C ALA A 187 2.79 3.81 -4.15
N VAL A 188 2.31 5.06 -4.19
CA VAL A 188 2.69 6.08 -3.19
C VAL A 188 2.21 5.68 -1.79
N VAL A 189 0.97 5.19 -1.67
CA VAL A 189 0.42 4.74 -0.38
C VAL A 189 1.17 3.51 0.14
N CYS A 190 1.56 2.59 -0.75
CA CYS A 190 2.39 1.44 -0.42
C CYS A 190 3.75 1.88 0.16
N CYS A 191 4.43 2.82 -0.50
CA CYS A 191 5.70 3.38 -0.03
C CYS A 191 5.52 4.09 1.33
N ALA A 192 4.47 4.89 1.49
CA ALA A 192 4.19 5.59 2.75
C ALA A 192 3.92 4.62 3.90
N ALA A 193 3.18 3.54 3.65
CA ALA A 193 2.91 2.51 4.66
C ALA A 193 4.17 1.72 5.04
N ALA A 194 4.99 1.33 4.06
CA ALA A 194 6.26 0.66 4.30
C ALA A 194 7.20 1.54 5.12
N MET A 195 7.44 2.77 4.66
CA MET A 195 8.29 3.74 5.35
C MET A 195 7.78 4.08 6.75
N GLY A 196 6.45 4.15 6.96
CA GLY A 196 5.87 4.39 8.28
C GLY A 196 6.26 3.32 9.31
N GLY A 197 6.27 2.06 8.90
CA GLY A 197 6.72 0.94 9.74
C GLY A 197 8.22 0.95 10.00
N ASP A 198 9.02 1.09 8.95
CA ASP A 198 10.49 1.05 9.03
C ASP A 198 11.04 2.25 9.81
N ASN A 199 10.50 3.45 9.56
CA ASN A 199 10.87 4.68 10.27
C ASN A 199 10.67 4.55 11.79
N LEU A 200 9.56 3.98 12.24
CA LEU A 200 9.30 3.79 13.67
C LEU A 200 10.29 2.80 14.32
N GLN A 201 10.67 1.74 13.62
CA GLN A 201 11.70 0.81 14.12
C GLN A 201 13.05 1.48 14.21
N ASP A 202 13.46 2.24 13.19
CA ASP A 202 14.73 2.98 13.19
C ASP A 202 14.78 4.00 14.33
N LEU A 203 13.72 4.80 14.50
CA LEU A 203 13.64 5.79 15.57
C LEU A 203 13.65 5.13 16.95
N LYS A 204 12.97 3.97 17.11
CA LYS A 204 13.00 3.23 18.37
C LYS A 204 14.38 2.67 18.67
N THR A 205 15.05 2.10 17.69
CA THR A 205 16.44 1.63 17.83
C THR A 205 17.37 2.78 18.18
N GLY A 206 17.24 3.90 17.47
CA GLY A 206 17.99 5.12 17.75
C GLY A 206 17.77 5.66 19.16
N HIS A 207 16.55 5.63 19.65
CA HIS A 207 16.24 6.03 21.03
C HIS A 207 16.97 5.15 22.05
N VAL A 208 16.99 3.83 21.84
CA VAL A 208 17.67 2.88 22.73
C VAL A 208 19.19 3.12 22.79
N VAL A 209 19.82 3.44 21.65
CA VAL A 209 21.27 3.73 21.58
C VAL A 209 21.60 5.21 21.86
N GLY A 210 20.61 6.04 22.17
CA GLY A 210 20.80 7.46 22.49
C GLY A 210 21.08 8.34 21.27
N ALA A 211 20.64 7.96 20.07
CA ALA A 211 20.76 8.77 18.87
C ALA A 211 19.80 9.98 18.89
N THR A 212 20.11 10.99 18.10
CA THR A 212 19.26 12.18 17.93
C THR A 212 18.23 11.97 16.82
N PRO A 213 16.91 11.99 17.08
CA PRO A 213 15.88 11.64 16.09
C PRO A 213 15.95 12.45 14.79
N TRP A 214 16.09 13.78 14.85
CA TRP A 214 16.14 14.59 13.63
C TRP A 214 17.30 14.21 12.68
N LYS A 215 18.44 13.76 13.23
CA LYS A 215 19.56 13.30 12.41
C LYS A 215 19.24 12.01 11.69
N GLN A 216 18.54 11.08 12.35
CA GLN A 216 18.05 9.84 11.73
C GLN A 216 17.05 10.16 10.63
N GLN A 217 16.08 11.04 10.88
CA GLN A 217 15.09 11.46 9.89
C GLN A 217 15.73 12.08 8.63
N VAL A 218 16.77 12.93 8.81
CA VAL A 218 17.52 13.49 7.68
C VAL A 218 18.22 12.39 6.90
N MET A 219 18.88 11.45 7.56
CA MET A 219 19.58 10.34 6.89
C MET A 219 18.62 9.42 6.16
N GLN A 220 17.40 9.20 6.69
CA GLN A 220 16.36 8.44 6.00
C GLN A 220 15.90 9.15 4.71
N VAL A 221 15.71 10.47 4.74
CA VAL A 221 15.38 11.25 3.53
C VAL A 221 16.49 11.15 2.48
N ILE A 222 17.77 11.27 2.90
CA ILE A 222 18.91 11.11 1.99
C ILE A 222 18.95 9.69 1.42
N GLY A 223 18.73 8.67 2.25
CA GLY A 223 18.69 7.27 1.84
C GLY A 223 17.60 7.00 0.79
N VAL A 224 16.38 7.51 1.03
CA VAL A 224 15.27 7.39 0.07
C VAL A 224 15.59 8.09 -1.24
N ALA A 225 16.13 9.32 -1.18
CA ALA A 225 16.50 10.07 -2.39
C ALA A 225 17.60 9.34 -3.20
N THR A 226 18.63 8.83 -2.53
CA THR A 226 19.69 8.05 -3.15
C THR A 226 19.15 6.76 -3.76
N GLY A 227 18.31 6.04 -3.02
CA GLY A 227 17.63 4.83 -3.50
C GLY A 227 16.80 5.09 -4.74
N ALA A 228 16.01 6.19 -4.77
CA ALA A 228 15.20 6.57 -5.91
C ALA A 228 16.03 6.84 -7.16
N VAL A 229 17.16 7.54 -7.03
CA VAL A 229 18.09 7.82 -8.14
C VAL A 229 18.70 6.53 -8.71
N VAL A 230 18.99 5.54 -7.87
CA VAL A 230 19.64 4.29 -8.30
C VAL A 230 18.62 3.29 -8.84
N ILE A 231 17.47 3.12 -8.17
CA ILE A 231 16.53 2.05 -8.51
C ILE A 231 15.84 2.25 -9.87
N VAL A 232 15.57 3.50 -10.27
CA VAL A 232 14.90 3.80 -11.53
C VAL A 232 15.73 3.37 -12.76
N PRO A 233 17.03 3.74 -12.90
CA PRO A 233 17.87 3.24 -13.98
C PRO A 233 18.03 1.72 -13.95
N VAL A 234 18.17 1.11 -12.76
CA VAL A 234 18.30 -0.34 -12.61
C VAL A 234 17.04 -1.05 -13.11
N LEU A 235 15.85 -0.61 -12.69
CA LEU A 235 14.60 -1.18 -13.17
C LEU A 235 14.40 -0.99 -14.67
N SER A 236 14.76 0.17 -15.21
CA SER A 236 14.71 0.45 -16.66
C SER A 236 15.62 -0.48 -17.44
N LEU A 237 16.84 -0.75 -16.95
CA LEU A 237 17.78 -1.68 -17.55
C LEU A 237 17.25 -3.12 -17.51
N LEU A 238 16.71 -3.55 -16.36
CA LEU A 238 16.12 -4.88 -16.21
C LEU A 238 14.91 -5.06 -17.13
N GLN A 239 14.04 -4.06 -17.21
CA GLN A 239 12.89 -4.06 -18.11
C GLN A 239 13.34 -4.15 -19.57
N ALA A 240 14.34 -3.38 -19.98
CA ALA A 240 14.83 -3.37 -21.36
C ALA A 240 15.49 -4.70 -21.74
N LYS A 241 16.22 -5.34 -20.82
CA LYS A 241 16.98 -6.55 -21.10
C LYS A 241 16.19 -7.84 -20.93
N TYR A 242 15.41 -7.95 -19.86
CA TYR A 242 14.73 -9.20 -19.48
C TYR A 242 13.20 -9.11 -19.57
N GLY A 243 12.63 -7.90 -19.55
CA GLY A 243 11.21 -7.71 -19.31
C GLY A 243 10.83 -8.01 -17.84
N ILE A 244 9.75 -7.42 -17.34
CA ILE A 244 9.25 -7.63 -15.98
C ILE A 244 7.76 -7.93 -16.04
N GLY A 245 7.35 -9.02 -15.41
CA GLY A 245 5.94 -9.38 -15.13
C GLY A 245 5.24 -10.07 -16.28
N GLU A 246 5.07 -9.45 -17.42
CA GLU A 246 4.28 -9.99 -18.54
C GLU A 246 5.16 -10.61 -19.63
N VAL A 247 4.68 -11.74 -20.18
CA VAL A 247 5.30 -12.37 -21.36
C VAL A 247 4.98 -11.54 -22.60
N THR A 248 6.02 -11.09 -23.29
CA THR A 248 5.91 -10.35 -24.55
C THR A 248 6.70 -11.06 -25.65
N ALA A 249 6.44 -10.72 -26.91
CA ALA A 249 7.21 -11.28 -28.03
C ALA A 249 8.71 -10.97 -27.92
N ALA A 250 9.08 -9.82 -27.36
CA ALA A 250 10.47 -9.43 -27.12
C ALA A 250 11.09 -10.14 -25.90
N HIS A 251 10.28 -10.50 -24.90
CA HIS A 251 10.73 -11.12 -23.65
C HIS A 251 9.84 -12.33 -23.32
N PRO A 252 10.13 -13.52 -23.91
CA PRO A 252 9.33 -14.73 -23.70
C PRO A 252 9.49 -15.31 -22.28
N HIS A 253 10.56 -14.96 -21.58
CA HIS A 253 10.85 -15.39 -20.21
C HIS A 253 11.16 -14.19 -19.30
N PRO A 254 10.16 -13.33 -19.00
CA PRO A 254 10.37 -12.13 -18.19
C PRO A 254 10.68 -12.48 -16.74
N LEU A 255 11.31 -11.53 -16.04
CA LEU A 255 11.48 -11.60 -14.59
C LEU A 255 10.11 -11.64 -13.90
N SER A 256 9.96 -12.56 -12.97
CA SER A 256 8.70 -12.72 -12.24
C SER A 256 8.45 -11.55 -11.29
N ALA A 257 7.30 -10.89 -11.45
CA ALA A 257 6.85 -9.81 -10.58
C ALA A 257 5.42 -10.06 -10.08
N PRO A 258 5.18 -11.11 -9.26
CA PRO A 258 3.83 -11.61 -8.97
C PRO A 258 2.96 -10.58 -8.25
N GLN A 259 3.53 -9.73 -7.39
CA GLN A 259 2.77 -8.68 -6.70
C GLN A 259 2.40 -7.53 -7.65
N ALA A 260 3.36 -7.03 -8.43
CA ALA A 260 3.09 -5.96 -9.39
C ALA A 260 2.05 -6.39 -10.44
N THR A 261 2.19 -7.62 -10.97
CA THR A 261 1.22 -8.20 -11.91
C THR A 261 -0.17 -8.34 -11.28
N LEU A 262 -0.25 -8.76 -10.00
CA LEU A 262 -1.53 -8.83 -9.29
C LEU A 262 -2.20 -7.46 -9.18
N MET A 263 -1.45 -6.43 -8.78
CA MET A 263 -1.96 -5.06 -8.66
C MET A 263 -2.42 -4.49 -10.01
N ALA A 264 -1.64 -4.74 -11.07
CA ALA A 264 -2.01 -4.34 -12.42
C ALA A 264 -3.29 -5.04 -12.90
N ASN A 265 -3.39 -6.36 -12.71
CA ASN A 265 -4.60 -7.13 -13.06
C ASN A 265 -5.81 -6.67 -12.28
N LEU A 266 -5.64 -6.29 -11.01
CA LEU A 266 -6.71 -5.77 -10.17
C LEU A 266 -7.25 -4.44 -10.73
N ALA A 267 -6.37 -3.48 -10.98
CA ALA A 267 -6.75 -2.19 -11.54
C ALA A 267 -7.41 -2.36 -12.92
N ASN A 268 -6.77 -3.10 -13.83
CA ASN A 268 -7.30 -3.38 -15.16
C ASN A 268 -8.65 -4.13 -15.10
N GLY A 269 -8.80 -5.08 -14.18
CA GLY A 269 -10.03 -5.87 -14.00
C GLY A 269 -11.21 -5.01 -13.55
N VAL A 270 -10.99 -4.01 -12.71
CA VAL A 270 -12.04 -3.05 -12.30
C VAL A 270 -12.50 -2.22 -13.48
N PHE A 271 -11.60 -1.63 -14.25
CA PHE A 271 -11.94 -0.76 -15.39
C PHE A 271 -12.44 -1.54 -16.61
N GLY A 272 -11.90 -2.73 -16.86
CA GLY A 272 -12.32 -3.62 -17.95
C GLY A 272 -13.58 -4.43 -17.65
N GLY A 273 -14.07 -4.41 -16.40
CA GLY A 273 -15.23 -5.20 -15.98
C GLY A 273 -14.99 -6.71 -15.94
N SER A 274 -13.73 -7.16 -16.05
CA SER A 274 -13.34 -8.58 -16.08
C SER A 274 -13.00 -9.15 -14.71
N LEU A 275 -13.16 -8.37 -13.63
CA LEU A 275 -12.86 -8.83 -12.27
C LEU A 275 -13.88 -9.91 -11.85
N PRO A 276 -13.44 -11.08 -11.41
CA PRO A 276 -14.33 -12.13 -10.91
C PRO A 276 -14.89 -11.78 -9.52
N TRP A 277 -15.87 -10.87 -9.48
CA TRP A 277 -16.46 -10.35 -8.24
C TRP A 277 -17.01 -11.44 -7.32
N HIS A 278 -17.49 -12.56 -7.86
CA HIS A 278 -17.95 -13.70 -7.07
C HIS A 278 -16.81 -14.31 -6.22
N LEU A 279 -15.59 -14.45 -6.77
CA LEU A 279 -14.42 -14.94 -6.03
C LEU A 279 -13.93 -13.93 -4.99
N VAL A 280 -13.94 -12.64 -5.35
CA VAL A 280 -13.63 -11.57 -4.39
C VAL A 280 -14.65 -11.59 -3.24
N GLY A 281 -15.94 -11.74 -3.54
CA GLY A 281 -17.01 -11.85 -2.55
C GLY A 281 -16.84 -13.05 -1.61
N VAL A 282 -16.50 -14.23 -2.13
CA VAL A 282 -16.15 -15.40 -1.30
C VAL A 282 -14.98 -15.10 -0.38
N GLY A 283 -13.94 -14.44 -0.90
CA GLY A 283 -12.79 -13.99 -0.10
C GLY A 283 -13.18 -13.02 1.01
N MET A 284 -14.06 -12.05 0.72
CA MET A 284 -14.57 -11.12 1.73
C MET A 284 -15.31 -11.84 2.87
N VAL A 285 -16.17 -12.80 2.54
CA VAL A 285 -16.87 -13.62 3.55
C VAL A 285 -15.88 -14.40 4.41
N LEU A 286 -14.89 -15.05 3.78
CA LEU A 286 -13.84 -15.76 4.52
C LEU A 286 -13.05 -14.82 5.43
N GLY A 287 -12.73 -13.62 4.98
CA GLY A 287 -12.06 -12.58 5.78
C GLY A 287 -12.88 -12.21 7.02
N VAL A 288 -14.19 -11.99 6.87
CA VAL A 288 -15.10 -11.68 8.00
C VAL A 288 -15.15 -12.84 8.99
N VAL A 289 -15.23 -14.09 8.50
CA VAL A 289 -15.25 -15.28 9.36
C VAL A 289 -13.97 -15.38 10.17
N VAL A 290 -12.80 -15.22 9.54
CA VAL A 290 -11.50 -15.29 10.22
C VAL A 290 -11.39 -14.20 11.30
N ILE A 291 -11.78 -12.96 10.99
CA ILE A 291 -11.82 -11.86 11.97
C ILE A 291 -12.77 -12.17 13.12
N GLY A 292 -13.95 -12.74 12.83
CA GLY A 292 -14.91 -13.13 13.86
C GLY A 292 -14.38 -14.22 14.79
N LEU A 293 -13.61 -15.17 14.27
CA LEU A 293 -12.95 -16.20 15.07
C LEU A 293 -11.83 -15.60 15.95
N ASP A 294 -11.00 -14.74 15.38
CA ASP A 294 -9.94 -14.03 16.11
C ASP A 294 -10.49 -13.22 17.28
N MET A 295 -11.58 -12.46 17.05
CA MET A 295 -12.27 -11.72 18.12
C MET A 295 -12.85 -12.60 19.23
N ARG A 296 -13.23 -13.86 18.92
CA ARG A 296 -13.71 -14.80 19.93
C ARG A 296 -12.58 -15.38 20.78
N GLN A 297 -11.40 -15.56 20.18
CA GLN A 297 -10.23 -16.08 20.90
C GLN A 297 -9.55 -15.01 21.75
N ALA A 298 -9.69 -13.73 21.38
CA ALA A 298 -9.14 -12.61 22.13
C ALA A 298 -10.00 -12.19 23.35
N ARG A 299 -11.17 -12.78 23.55
CA ARG A 299 -12.03 -12.64 24.75
C ARG A 299 -11.83 -13.77 25.72
#